data_810bff86ec68061757e0a7c027c9d9a3
#
_entry.id   810bff86ec68061757e0a7c027c9d9a3
#
_cell.length_a   1.000
_cell.length_b   1.000
_cell.length_c   1.000
_cell.angle_alpha   90.00
_cell.angle_beta   90.00
_cell.angle_gamma   90.00
#
_symmetry.space_group_name_H-M   'P 1'
#
loop_
_entity.id
_entity.type
_entity.pdbx_description
1 polymer ?
#
loop_
_entity_poly.entity_id
_entity_poly.type
_entity_poly.pdbx_seq_one_letter_code
_entity_poly.pdbx_strand_id
1 'polypeptide(L)'
;FNSYYDNYGTPLECGTPGQERMMLTGQVFTILGGVATKSEIPQIYHAARRLLYARQAGGFRLNTRLNPEDFQIGRMLAFAYGHKENGAVFSHMSVMFAYALYSRGYAREGFSAIEPIWRLALDSEKSRIYPGIPEYFAPDGRGMYPYLTGSAAWMMLCVVQEMFGVRGENGALCLRPQ
;
A
#
# COMPACT_ATOMS: atom_id res chain seq x y z
N PHE A 1 4.56 -11.12 8.16
CA PHE A 1 3.50 -12.12 8.00
C PHE A 1 3.52 -12.68 6.59
N ASN A 2 3.30 -13.98 6.45
CA ASN A 2 3.06 -14.61 5.16
C ASN A 2 1.55 -14.64 4.90
N SER A 3 1.13 -14.09 3.80
CA SER A 3 -0.30 -13.93 3.46
C SER A 3 -0.66 -14.59 2.12
N TYR A 4 0.34 -15.01 1.36
CA TYR A 4 0.13 -15.53 0.04
C TYR A 4 0.85 -16.86 -0.18
N TYR A 5 0.15 -17.80 -0.81
CA TYR A 5 0.67 -19.11 -1.17
C TYR A 5 0.40 -19.36 -2.65
N ASP A 6 1.30 -20.05 -3.29
CA ASP A 6 1.09 -20.50 -4.67
C ASP A 6 0.09 -21.66 -4.75
N ASN A 7 -0.18 -22.15 -5.96
CA ASN A 7 -1.10 -23.27 -6.19
C ASN A 7 -0.64 -24.59 -5.54
N TYR A 8 0.61 -24.69 -5.13
CA TYR A 8 1.18 -25.86 -4.45
C TYR A 8 1.32 -25.66 -2.93
N GLY A 9 0.88 -24.53 -2.40
CA GLY A 9 1.01 -24.19 -0.99
C GLY A 9 2.39 -23.65 -0.60
N THR A 10 3.22 -23.23 -1.57
CA THR A 10 4.50 -22.61 -1.31
C THR A 10 4.29 -21.17 -0.84
N PRO A 11 4.83 -20.76 0.32
CA PRO A 11 4.68 -19.37 0.79
C PRO A 11 5.49 -18.42 -0.10
N LEU A 12 4.85 -17.31 -0.53
CA LEU A 12 5.49 -16.30 -1.35
C LEU A 12 6.37 -15.37 -0.54
N GLU A 13 5.96 -15.12 0.70
CA GLU A 13 6.64 -14.21 1.62
C GLU A 13 7.48 -15.04 2.58
N CYS A 14 8.69 -15.00 2.42
CA CYS A 14 9.76 -15.46 3.30
C CYS A 14 11.05 -15.32 2.51
N GLY A 15 12.13 -15.76 3.04
CA GLY A 15 13.42 -15.74 2.35
C GLY A 15 14.55 -15.76 3.35
N THR A 16 15.70 -16.14 2.85
CA THR A 16 16.95 -15.95 3.58
C THR A 16 17.37 -14.48 3.56
N PRO A 17 18.21 -14.02 4.48
CA PRO A 17 18.76 -12.67 4.44
C PRO A 17 19.33 -12.33 3.05
N GLY A 18 18.88 -11.19 2.49
CA GLY A 18 19.24 -10.75 1.14
C GLY A 18 18.31 -11.25 0.02
N GLN A 19 17.40 -12.17 0.32
CA GLN A 19 16.40 -12.69 -0.61
C GLN A 19 14.99 -12.64 -0.01
N GLU A 20 14.78 -11.70 0.92
CA GLU A 20 13.48 -11.54 1.57
C GLU A 20 12.41 -11.12 0.56
N ARG A 21 11.26 -11.74 0.66
CA ARG A 21 10.08 -11.44 -0.13
C ARG A 21 8.97 -10.91 0.75
N MET A 22 8.21 -9.96 0.23
CA MET A 22 7.13 -9.32 0.97
C MET A 22 6.00 -8.93 0.02
N MET A 23 4.78 -9.19 0.46
CA MET A 23 3.54 -8.68 -0.13
C MET A 23 2.96 -7.60 0.79
N LEU A 24 2.72 -6.41 0.28
CA LEU A 24 2.18 -5.30 1.09
C LEU A 24 0.77 -5.61 1.58
N THR A 25 -0.04 -6.25 0.75
CA THR A 25 -1.45 -6.57 1.03
C THR A 25 -1.62 -7.31 2.35
N GLY A 26 -0.86 -8.38 2.57
CA GLY A 26 -0.94 -9.15 3.81
C GLY A 26 -0.57 -8.34 5.04
N GLN A 27 0.44 -7.49 4.91
CA GLN A 27 0.87 -6.63 6.01
C GLN A 27 -0.19 -5.58 6.36
N VAL A 28 -0.83 -5.00 5.34
CA VAL A 28 -1.91 -4.04 5.53
C VAL A 28 -3.08 -4.67 6.27
N PHE A 29 -3.53 -5.85 5.84
CA PHE A 29 -4.67 -6.51 6.46
C PHE A 29 -4.37 -7.03 7.88
N THR A 30 -3.14 -7.46 8.18
CA THR A 30 -2.77 -7.85 9.54
C THR A 30 -2.79 -6.66 10.51
N ILE A 31 -2.39 -5.47 10.05
CA ILE A 31 -2.48 -4.25 10.86
C ILE A 31 -3.94 -3.82 11.01
N LEU A 32 -4.67 -3.72 9.92
CA LEU A 32 -6.05 -3.24 9.86
C LEU A 32 -7.00 -4.14 10.65
N GLY A 33 -6.84 -5.46 10.50
CA GLY A 33 -7.64 -6.47 11.21
C GLY A 33 -7.25 -6.69 12.67
N GLY A 34 -6.25 -5.97 13.19
CA GLY A 34 -5.86 -6.07 14.58
C GLY A 34 -5.01 -7.30 14.93
N VAL A 35 -4.60 -8.09 13.94
CA VAL A 35 -3.76 -9.28 14.14
C VAL A 35 -2.35 -8.90 14.56
N ALA A 36 -1.77 -7.89 13.90
CA ALA A 36 -0.47 -7.37 14.27
C ALA A 36 -0.51 -6.67 15.64
N THR A 37 0.39 -7.04 16.53
CA THR A 37 0.57 -6.42 17.83
C THR A 37 1.21 -5.03 17.71
N LYS A 38 1.14 -4.24 18.79
CA LYS A 38 1.80 -2.93 18.85
C LYS A 38 3.31 -3.00 18.62
N SER A 39 3.97 -4.08 18.99
CA SER A 39 5.42 -4.29 18.79
C SER A 39 5.77 -4.74 17.39
N GLU A 40 4.84 -5.38 16.67
CA GLU A 40 5.06 -5.86 15.30
C GLU A 40 4.81 -4.79 14.25
N ILE A 41 3.89 -3.85 14.48
CA ILE A 41 3.56 -2.79 13.51
C ILE A 41 4.80 -1.98 13.08
N PRO A 42 5.66 -1.47 13.98
CA PRO A 42 6.90 -0.81 13.57
C PRO A 42 7.83 -1.72 12.76
N GLN A 43 7.91 -3.00 13.10
CA GLN A 43 8.74 -3.97 12.35
C GLN A 43 8.21 -4.16 10.93
N ILE A 44 6.88 -4.30 10.77
CA ILE A 44 6.21 -4.36 9.46
C ILE A 44 6.53 -3.11 8.65
N TYR A 45 6.35 -1.91 9.24
CA TYR A 45 6.61 -0.66 8.56
C TYR A 45 8.08 -0.54 8.11
N HIS A 46 9.04 -0.86 8.98
CA HIS A 46 10.46 -0.82 8.64
C HIS A 46 10.82 -1.85 7.56
N ALA A 47 10.26 -3.06 7.63
CA ALA A 47 10.45 -4.07 6.58
C ALA A 47 9.86 -3.60 5.23
N ALA A 48 8.62 -3.07 5.24
CA ALA A 48 8.00 -2.51 4.04
C ALA A 48 8.82 -1.34 3.47
N ARG A 49 9.32 -0.44 4.33
CA ARG A 49 10.17 0.67 3.94
C ARG A 49 11.47 0.22 3.28
N ARG A 50 12.07 -0.83 3.79
CA ARG A 50 13.31 -1.42 3.26
C ARG A 50 13.09 -2.19 1.96
N LEU A 51 12.04 -3.01 1.88
CA LEU A 51 11.84 -3.97 0.80
C LEU A 51 10.96 -3.42 -0.33
N LEU A 52 9.96 -2.59 -0.01
CA LEU A 52 8.92 -2.21 -0.96
C LEU A 52 8.96 -0.73 -1.38
N TYR A 53 9.65 0.14 -0.64
CA TYR A 53 9.64 1.56 -0.98
C TYR A 53 10.46 1.85 -2.24
N ALA A 54 9.77 2.27 -3.30
CA ALA A 54 10.36 2.64 -4.57
C ALA A 54 10.68 4.14 -4.60
N ARG A 55 11.95 4.50 -4.34
CA ARG A 55 12.39 5.91 -4.28
C ARG A 55 12.06 6.70 -5.54
N GLN A 56 12.28 6.12 -6.72
CA GLN A 56 12.03 6.80 -8.00
C GLN A 56 10.53 6.98 -8.29
N ALA A 57 9.72 5.99 -7.95
CA ALA A 57 8.26 6.03 -8.11
C ALA A 57 7.56 6.74 -6.93
N GLY A 58 8.27 6.98 -5.82
CA GLY A 58 7.77 7.76 -4.69
C GLY A 58 6.67 7.08 -3.89
N GLY A 59 6.73 5.75 -3.68
CA GLY A 59 5.70 5.07 -2.91
C GLY A 59 6.02 3.61 -2.61
N PHE A 60 5.12 2.93 -1.91
CA PHE A 60 5.25 1.51 -1.60
C PHE A 60 4.75 0.65 -2.75
N ARG A 61 5.56 -0.31 -3.17
CA ARG A 61 5.17 -1.33 -4.15
C ARG A 61 4.27 -2.38 -3.50
N LEU A 62 3.44 -3.04 -4.31
CA LEU A 62 2.62 -4.14 -3.83
C LEU A 62 3.44 -5.34 -3.36
N ASN A 63 4.53 -5.64 -4.03
CA ASN A 63 5.37 -6.79 -3.72
C ASN A 63 6.81 -6.57 -4.15
N THR A 64 7.71 -7.30 -3.52
CA THR A 64 9.07 -7.51 -4.00
C THR A 64 9.04 -8.25 -5.34
N ARG A 65 10.11 -8.15 -6.12
CA ARG A 65 10.19 -8.92 -7.38
C ARG A 65 10.17 -10.42 -7.05
N LEU A 66 9.25 -11.12 -7.72
CA LEU A 66 9.17 -12.57 -7.72
C LEU A 66 9.69 -13.08 -9.05
N ASN A 67 10.38 -14.20 -9.02
CA ASN A 67 10.77 -14.88 -10.25
C ASN A 67 9.59 -15.76 -10.71
N PRO A 68 9.08 -15.60 -11.95
CA PRO A 68 7.94 -16.37 -12.44
C PRO A 68 8.16 -17.89 -12.43
N GLU A 69 9.41 -18.32 -12.47
CA GLU A 69 9.76 -19.74 -12.48
C GLU A 69 9.65 -20.39 -11.10
N ASP A 70 9.68 -19.60 -10.03
CA ASP A 70 9.66 -20.10 -8.66
C ASP A 70 8.23 -20.34 -8.13
N PHE A 71 7.20 -19.79 -8.79
CA PHE A 71 5.85 -19.78 -8.25
C PHE A 71 4.75 -19.98 -9.27
N GLN A 72 3.70 -20.69 -8.85
CA GLN A 72 2.46 -20.80 -9.60
C GLN A 72 1.36 -19.94 -8.95
N ILE A 73 1.34 -18.67 -9.29
CA ILE A 73 0.41 -17.67 -8.77
C ILE A 73 -0.31 -16.96 -9.92
N GLY A 74 -1.43 -17.46 -10.33
CA GLY A 74 -2.40 -16.80 -11.20
C GLY A 74 -1.86 -15.69 -12.11
N ARG A 75 -2.72 -14.73 -12.44
CA ARG A 75 -2.44 -13.66 -13.42
C ARG A 75 -1.40 -12.60 -12.97
N MET A 76 -1.06 -12.54 -11.70
CA MET A 76 -0.16 -11.49 -11.20
C MET A 76 1.16 -11.44 -11.97
N LEU A 77 1.79 -12.57 -12.20
CA LEU A 77 3.07 -12.66 -12.92
C LEU A 77 2.94 -12.48 -14.45
N ALA A 78 1.73 -12.39 -14.99
CA ALA A 78 1.51 -12.02 -16.39
C ALA A 78 1.78 -10.53 -16.68
N PHE A 79 1.85 -9.69 -15.64
CA PHE A 79 2.22 -8.29 -15.79
C PHE A 79 3.72 -8.09 -15.60
N ALA A 80 4.31 -7.17 -16.36
CA ALA A 80 5.68 -6.74 -16.12
C ALA A 80 5.82 -6.15 -14.71
N TYR A 81 6.95 -6.41 -14.06
CA TYR A 81 7.21 -5.88 -12.71
C TYR A 81 7.17 -4.35 -12.69
N GLY A 82 6.41 -3.82 -11.76
CA GLY A 82 6.11 -2.38 -11.65
C GLY A 82 4.76 -2.00 -12.25
N HIS A 83 4.01 -2.97 -12.78
CA HIS A 83 2.68 -2.74 -13.35
C HIS A 83 1.62 -3.58 -12.66
N LYS A 84 0.42 -3.01 -12.51
CA LYS A 84 -0.74 -3.69 -11.93
C LYS A 84 -0.39 -4.36 -10.60
N GLU A 85 -0.87 -5.58 -10.44
CA GLU A 85 -0.67 -6.39 -9.23
C GLU A 85 0.78 -6.88 -9.06
N ASN A 86 1.65 -6.71 -10.06
CA ASN A 86 3.05 -7.14 -9.99
C ASN A 86 4.00 -5.97 -9.68
N GLY A 87 4.06 -5.59 -8.42
CA GLY A 87 5.04 -4.63 -7.90
C GLY A 87 4.83 -3.17 -8.32
N ALA A 88 3.64 -2.78 -8.79
CA ALA A 88 3.32 -1.36 -8.99
C ALA A 88 3.28 -0.61 -7.65
N VAL A 89 3.47 0.71 -7.69
CA VAL A 89 3.04 1.60 -6.60
C VAL A 89 1.51 1.71 -6.70
N PHE A 90 0.83 0.79 -6.03
CA PHE A 90 -0.61 0.64 -6.13
C PHE A 90 -1.29 1.56 -5.13
N SER A 91 -1.91 2.63 -5.64
CA SER A 91 -2.43 3.73 -4.80
C SER A 91 -3.45 3.24 -3.79
N HIS A 92 -4.36 2.37 -4.19
CA HIS A 92 -5.37 1.82 -3.29
C HIS A 92 -4.72 1.15 -2.07
N MET A 93 -3.76 0.24 -2.29
CA MET A 93 -3.12 -0.49 -1.20
C MET A 93 -2.19 0.41 -0.37
N SER A 94 -1.51 1.38 -0.99
CA SER A 94 -0.68 2.35 -0.28
C SER A 94 -1.52 3.23 0.66
N VAL A 95 -2.70 3.66 0.20
CA VAL A 95 -3.63 4.43 1.04
C VAL A 95 -4.24 3.58 2.14
N MET A 96 -4.59 2.32 1.87
CA MET A 96 -5.03 1.38 2.91
C MET A 96 -3.93 1.11 3.95
N PHE A 97 -2.66 1.08 3.53
CA PHE A 97 -1.54 0.97 4.46
C PHE A 97 -1.46 2.18 5.39
N ALA A 98 -1.59 3.38 4.83
CA ALA A 98 -1.65 4.61 5.64
C ALA A 98 -2.83 4.58 6.62
N TYR A 99 -4.02 4.23 6.13
CA TYR A 99 -5.22 4.10 6.96
C TYR A 99 -4.99 3.12 8.12
N ALA A 100 -4.45 1.93 7.82
CA ALA A 100 -4.16 0.93 8.83
C ALA A 100 -3.16 1.42 9.90
N LEU A 101 -2.12 2.14 9.49
CA LEU A 101 -1.13 2.72 10.41
C LEU A 101 -1.77 3.80 11.29
N TYR A 102 -2.51 4.74 10.70
CA TYR A 102 -3.23 5.78 11.46
C TYR A 102 -4.22 5.18 12.46
N SER A 103 -5.05 4.22 12.04
CA SER A 103 -6.04 3.58 12.91
C SER A 103 -5.44 2.87 14.13
N ARG A 104 -4.14 2.58 14.08
CA ARG A 104 -3.39 1.96 15.18
C ARG A 104 -2.50 2.97 15.93
N GLY A 105 -2.61 4.29 15.63
CA GLY A 105 -1.90 5.38 16.30
C GLY A 105 -0.47 5.63 15.78
N TYR A 106 -0.14 5.16 14.58
CA TYR A 106 1.15 5.39 13.92
C TYR A 106 1.02 6.50 12.85
N ALA A 107 0.64 7.71 13.31
CA ALA A 107 0.32 8.84 12.43
C ALA A 107 1.50 9.27 11.54
N ARG A 108 2.72 9.29 12.07
CA ARG A 108 3.93 9.65 11.31
C ARG A 108 4.21 8.69 10.16
N GLU A 109 4.10 7.41 10.44
CA GLU A 109 4.29 6.34 9.47
C GLU A 109 3.14 6.33 8.44
N GLY A 110 1.91 6.56 8.90
CA GLY A 110 0.73 6.72 8.05
C GLY A 110 0.88 7.88 7.08
N PHE A 111 1.31 9.04 7.57
CA PHE A 111 1.59 10.20 6.71
C PHE A 111 2.68 9.90 5.67
N SER A 112 3.76 9.26 6.08
CA SER A 112 4.84 8.86 5.17
C SER A 112 4.41 7.85 4.10
N ALA A 113 3.33 7.10 4.34
CA ALA A 113 2.78 6.16 3.36
C ALA A 113 1.82 6.83 2.36
N ILE A 114 1.03 7.83 2.81
CA ILE A 114 0.02 8.47 1.96
C ILE A 114 0.57 9.67 1.18
N GLU A 115 1.50 10.43 1.76
CA GLU A 115 2.05 11.65 1.18
C GLU A 115 2.59 11.44 -0.26
N PRO A 116 3.36 10.40 -0.58
CA PRO A 116 3.87 10.20 -1.93
C PRO A 116 2.76 10.03 -2.98
N ILE A 117 1.63 9.45 -2.60
CA ILE A 117 0.51 9.19 -3.53
C ILE A 117 -0.14 10.50 -3.99
N TRP A 118 -0.48 11.40 -3.06
CA TRP A 118 -1.09 12.66 -3.46
C TRP A 118 -0.08 13.61 -4.10
N ARG A 119 1.20 13.60 -3.69
CA ARG A 119 2.26 14.38 -4.36
C ARG A 119 2.43 13.98 -5.82
N LEU A 120 2.48 12.66 -6.10
CA LEU A 120 2.54 12.15 -7.47
C LEU A 120 1.28 12.51 -8.27
N ALA A 121 0.10 12.43 -7.65
CA ALA A 121 -1.15 12.77 -8.33
C ALA A 121 -1.26 14.26 -8.66
N LEU A 122 -0.70 15.14 -7.82
CA LEU A 122 -0.67 16.59 -8.06
C LEU A 122 0.37 17.01 -9.10
N ASP A 123 1.40 16.21 -9.35
CA ASP A 123 2.37 16.42 -10.42
C ASP A 123 1.78 15.96 -11.76
N SER A 124 0.94 16.79 -12.36
CA SER A 124 0.24 16.46 -13.60
C SER A 124 1.15 16.27 -14.80
N GLU A 125 2.33 16.87 -14.81
CA GLU A 125 3.31 16.69 -15.89
C GLU A 125 3.89 15.28 -15.87
N LYS A 126 4.17 14.76 -14.68
CA LYS A 126 4.72 13.42 -14.48
C LYS A 126 3.63 12.36 -14.51
N SER A 127 2.58 12.54 -13.72
CA SER A 127 1.50 11.55 -13.60
C SER A 127 0.62 11.47 -14.85
N ARG A 128 0.52 12.57 -15.60
CA ARG A 128 -0.36 12.72 -16.75
C ARG A 128 -1.83 12.46 -16.42
N ILE A 129 -2.21 12.84 -15.20
CA ILE A 129 -3.59 12.74 -14.71
C ILE A 129 -4.02 14.12 -14.23
N TYR A 130 -5.28 14.47 -14.54
CA TYR A 130 -5.94 15.62 -13.95
C TYR A 130 -7.45 15.54 -14.14
N PRO A 131 -8.25 15.73 -13.05
CA PRO A 131 -7.89 15.52 -11.66
C PRO A 131 -8.02 14.03 -11.28
N GLY A 132 -7.41 13.62 -10.16
CA GLY A 132 -7.75 12.33 -9.55
C GLY A 132 -6.58 11.57 -8.96
N ILE A 133 -6.92 10.49 -8.24
CA ILE A 133 -5.96 9.51 -7.74
C ILE A 133 -6.07 8.27 -8.61
N PRO A 134 -5.00 7.84 -9.29
CA PRO A 134 -5.05 6.67 -10.15
C PRO A 134 -5.08 5.37 -9.35
N GLU A 135 -5.40 4.26 -10.02
CA GLU A 135 -5.29 2.94 -9.41
C GLU A 135 -3.86 2.62 -9.00
N TYR A 136 -2.89 2.93 -9.87
CA TYR A 136 -1.47 2.76 -9.58
C TYR A 136 -0.61 3.74 -10.38
N PHE A 137 0.65 3.88 -9.97
CA PHE A 137 1.68 4.58 -10.74
C PHE A 137 2.64 3.57 -11.36
N ALA A 138 2.89 3.72 -12.66
CA ALA A 138 3.88 2.97 -13.40
C ALA A 138 5.31 3.37 -12.98
N PRO A 139 6.37 2.61 -13.35
CA PRO A 139 7.75 2.90 -12.93
C PRO A 139 8.26 4.29 -13.29
N ASP A 140 7.75 4.89 -14.36
CA ASP A 140 8.06 6.26 -14.81
C ASP A 140 7.27 7.35 -14.06
N GLY A 141 6.38 6.96 -13.14
CA GLY A 141 5.52 7.85 -12.37
C GLY A 141 4.20 8.22 -13.07
N ARG A 142 3.93 7.67 -14.25
CA ARG A 142 2.65 7.87 -14.93
C ARG A 142 1.53 7.19 -14.16
N GLY A 143 0.45 7.93 -13.90
CA GLY A 143 -0.77 7.39 -13.30
C GLY A 143 -1.57 6.56 -14.31
N MET A 144 -2.03 5.43 -13.84
CA MET A 144 -2.75 4.45 -14.64
C MET A 144 -4.13 4.19 -14.06
N TYR A 145 -5.13 4.11 -14.92
CA TYR A 145 -6.54 3.93 -14.53
C TYR A 145 -7.02 5.00 -13.54
N PRO A 146 -7.19 6.26 -14.00
CA PRO A 146 -7.56 7.39 -13.14
C PRO A 146 -9.06 7.47 -12.82
N TYR A 147 -9.84 6.46 -13.15
CA TYR A 147 -11.29 6.42 -13.00
C TYR A 147 -11.75 5.08 -12.41
N LEU A 148 -12.91 5.10 -11.74
CA LEU A 148 -13.55 3.91 -11.16
C LEU A 148 -12.60 3.07 -10.30
N THR A 149 -11.77 3.74 -9.51
CA THR A 149 -10.84 3.08 -8.58
C THR A 149 -11.22 3.38 -7.13
N GLY A 150 -11.02 2.41 -6.24
CA GLY A 150 -11.16 2.59 -4.80
C GLY A 150 -10.10 3.50 -4.18
N SER A 151 -9.05 3.87 -4.91
CA SER A 151 -7.94 4.68 -4.40
C SER A 151 -8.39 6.04 -3.87
N ALA A 152 -9.23 6.75 -4.62
CA ALA A 152 -9.73 8.07 -4.21
C ALA A 152 -10.68 7.98 -3.01
N ALA A 153 -11.56 6.98 -2.98
CA ALA A 153 -12.46 6.76 -1.85
C ALA A 153 -11.69 6.45 -0.56
N TRP A 154 -10.70 5.56 -0.62
CA TRP A 154 -9.85 5.25 0.52
C TRP A 154 -8.97 6.44 0.94
N MET A 155 -8.50 7.27 -0.02
CA MET A 155 -7.80 8.52 0.28
C MET A 155 -8.69 9.44 1.10
N MET A 156 -9.93 9.64 0.67
CA MET A 156 -10.91 10.48 1.38
C MET A 156 -11.22 9.92 2.78
N LEU A 157 -11.43 8.61 2.91
CA LEU A 157 -11.63 7.97 4.21
C LEU A 157 -10.41 8.16 5.13
N CYS A 158 -9.20 7.95 4.62
CA CYS A 158 -7.98 8.15 5.39
C CYS A 158 -7.83 9.58 5.89
N VAL A 159 -8.03 10.57 5.01
CA VAL A 159 -7.92 11.98 5.38
C VAL A 159 -9.00 12.38 6.39
N VAL A 160 -10.26 12.07 6.13
CA VAL A 160 -11.38 12.50 6.96
C VAL A 160 -11.38 11.76 8.30
N GLN A 161 -11.34 10.43 8.26
CA GLN A 161 -11.57 9.61 9.45
C GLN A 161 -10.31 9.45 10.31
N GLU A 162 -9.14 9.40 9.69
CA GLU A 162 -7.89 9.13 10.40
C GLU A 162 -7.07 10.41 10.64
N MET A 163 -6.77 11.19 9.60
CA MET A 163 -5.93 12.38 9.77
C MET A 163 -6.68 13.51 10.51
N PHE A 164 -7.89 13.85 10.06
CA PHE A 164 -8.73 14.84 10.76
C PHE A 164 -9.54 14.24 11.90
N GLY A 165 -9.61 12.91 11.98
CA GLY A 165 -10.29 12.20 13.07
C GLY A 165 -11.79 12.48 13.17
N VAL A 166 -12.45 12.76 12.04
CA VAL A 166 -13.89 13.08 11.98
C VAL A 166 -14.68 11.78 11.84
N ARG A 167 -15.39 11.38 12.90
CA ARG A 167 -16.17 10.14 12.92
C ARG A 167 -17.52 10.34 13.60
N GLY A 168 -18.53 9.56 13.17
CA GLY A 168 -19.76 9.37 13.92
C GLY A 168 -19.64 8.19 14.87
N GLU A 169 -19.79 8.40 16.16
CA GLU A 169 -19.74 7.31 17.16
C GLU A 169 -20.98 7.43 18.07
N ASN A 170 -21.79 6.38 18.12
CA ASN A 170 -22.96 6.30 19.00
C ASN A 170 -23.93 7.51 18.90
N GLY A 171 -24.14 8.02 17.69
CA GLY A 171 -25.01 9.17 17.44
C GLY A 171 -24.37 10.54 17.71
N ALA A 172 -23.10 10.59 18.10
CA ALA A 172 -22.34 11.81 18.33
C ALA A 172 -21.26 12.03 17.28
N LEU A 173 -20.89 13.29 17.03
CA LEU A 173 -19.72 13.65 16.23
C LEU A 173 -18.48 13.62 17.13
N CYS A 174 -17.50 12.78 16.75
CA CYS A 174 -16.20 12.71 17.41
C CYS A 174 -15.13 13.38 16.54
N LEU A 175 -14.29 14.20 17.15
CA LEU A 175 -13.14 14.86 16.52
C LEU A 175 -11.86 14.44 17.26
N ARG A 176 -11.00 13.66 16.61
CA ARG A 176 -9.73 13.16 17.18
C ARG A 176 -8.60 13.24 16.13
N PRO A 177 -8.15 14.46 15.76
CA PRO A 177 -7.09 14.63 14.77
C PRO A 177 -5.77 13.99 15.23
N GLN A 178 -4.98 13.50 14.29
CA GLN A 178 -3.69 12.86 14.52
C GLN A 178 -2.55 13.57 13.78
#